data_7e1aedec1a516971c67ea58ddcd68f81
#
_entry.id   7e1aedec1a516971c67ea58ddcd68f81
#
_cell.length_a   1.000
_cell.length_b   1.000
_cell.length_c   1.000
_cell.angle_alpha   90.00
_cell.angle_beta   90.00
_cell.angle_gamma   90.00
#
_symmetry.space_group_name_H-M   'P 1'
#
loop_
_entity.id
_entity.type
_entity.pdbx_description
1 polymer ?
#
loop_
_entity_poly.entity_id
_entity_poly.type
_entity_poly.pdbx_seq_one_letter_code
_entity_poly.pdbx_strand_id
1 'polypeptide(L)'
;MNNVISVLSHNNIINKYGNVSETAVTNIDIHDIARTTRTYGLKEYAVITRLRSQRSLLDDILRFWIQEKGGEINPDRKEALSRVRHYSTFRQLSDKYPGHKIIITDAMWHEKSTSYEDMSKIIKDNPETTYFLVFGTGWGLDKLMISRSHHILPPIGTPEDYNHLSVRAAAAIIIDRLAQHR
;
A
#
# COMPACT_ATOMS: atom_id res chain seq x y z
N MET A 1 6.16 -13.08 1.93
CA MET A 1 5.12 -12.41 1.06
C MET A 1 5.75 -11.85 -0.22
N ASN A 2 6.63 -12.63 -0.85
CA ASN A 2 7.34 -12.22 -2.07
C ASN A 2 6.44 -12.09 -3.34
N ASN A 3 5.18 -12.48 -3.23
CA ASN A 3 4.14 -12.30 -4.25
C ASN A 3 3.13 -11.20 -3.91
N VAL A 4 3.34 -10.43 -2.84
CA VAL A 4 2.51 -9.29 -2.45
C VAL A 4 3.26 -7.97 -2.69
N ILE A 5 2.57 -7.00 -3.26
CA ILE A 5 3.03 -5.62 -3.44
C ILE A 5 2.18 -4.73 -2.54
N SER A 6 2.79 -3.98 -1.63
CA SER A 6 2.09 -2.92 -0.91
C SER A 6 1.89 -1.72 -1.85
N VAL A 7 0.67 -1.24 -1.97
CA VAL A 7 0.31 -0.15 -2.89
C VAL A 7 -0.29 1.00 -2.09
N LEU A 8 0.37 2.15 -2.07
CA LEU A 8 -0.18 3.37 -1.51
C LEU A 8 -0.69 4.27 -2.64
N SER A 9 -2.00 4.47 -2.69
CA SER A 9 -2.62 5.33 -3.70
C SER A 9 -2.84 6.74 -3.17
N HIS A 10 -2.30 7.71 -3.91
CA HIS A 10 -2.58 9.13 -3.75
C HIS A 10 -3.50 9.64 -4.86
N ASN A 11 -3.86 8.79 -5.84
CA ASN A 11 -4.84 9.07 -6.88
C ASN A 11 -6.17 8.40 -6.52
N ASN A 12 -7.27 8.96 -7.03
CA ASN A 12 -8.60 8.38 -6.90
C ASN A 12 -9.01 8.18 -5.42
N ILE A 13 -8.71 9.18 -4.61
CA ILE A 13 -8.99 9.22 -3.18
C ILE A 13 -10.21 10.08 -2.93
N ILE A 14 -11.05 9.68 -2.00
CA ILE A 14 -12.19 10.49 -1.58
C ILE A 14 -11.71 11.59 -0.64
N ASN A 15 -12.17 12.81 -0.86
CA ASN A 15 -11.93 13.95 0.03
C ASN A 15 -13.08 14.12 1.05
N LYS A 16 -12.93 15.07 1.98
CA LYS A 16 -13.93 15.35 3.03
C LYS A 16 -15.33 15.73 2.51
N TYR A 17 -15.45 16.08 1.24
CA TYR A 17 -16.72 16.41 0.59
C TYR A 17 -17.31 15.27 -0.24
N GLY A 18 -16.69 14.08 -0.21
CA GLY A 18 -17.12 12.92 -0.98
C GLY A 18 -16.69 12.94 -2.47
N ASN A 19 -15.87 13.92 -2.87
CA ASN A 19 -15.40 14.02 -4.25
C ASN A 19 -14.07 13.25 -4.45
N VAL A 20 -13.89 12.72 -5.65
CA VAL A 20 -12.62 12.10 -6.04
C VAL A 20 -11.54 13.19 -6.16
N SER A 21 -10.41 12.95 -5.53
CA SER A 21 -9.30 13.89 -5.40
C SER A 21 -7.96 13.18 -5.40
N GLU A 22 -6.91 13.94 -5.19
CA GLU A 22 -5.52 13.48 -5.01
C GLU A 22 -4.99 13.97 -3.68
N THR A 23 -4.05 13.23 -3.10
CA THR A 23 -3.41 13.60 -1.85
C THR A 23 -1.90 13.76 -2.02
N ALA A 24 -1.29 14.47 -1.08
CA ALA A 24 0.16 14.65 -1.05
C ALA A 24 0.86 13.39 -0.52
N VAL A 25 2.02 13.10 -1.08
CA VAL A 25 2.97 12.13 -0.54
C VAL A 25 3.60 12.68 0.73
N THR A 26 3.72 11.88 1.77
CA THR A 26 4.41 12.26 3.00
C THR A 26 5.70 11.45 3.19
N ASN A 27 6.75 12.11 3.63
CA ASN A 27 8.05 11.47 3.86
C ASN A 27 7.95 10.30 4.85
N ILE A 28 7.17 10.47 5.93
CA ILE A 28 7.01 9.44 6.97
C ILE A 28 6.31 8.19 6.43
N ASP A 29 5.30 8.32 5.56
CA ASP A 29 4.61 7.16 4.99
C ASP A 29 5.54 6.38 4.04
N ILE A 30 6.36 7.11 3.26
CA ILE A 30 7.35 6.48 2.37
C ILE A 30 8.34 5.64 3.18
N HIS A 31 8.90 6.19 4.25
CA HIS A 31 9.87 5.49 5.08
C HIS A 31 9.28 4.31 5.85
N ASP A 32 8.15 4.51 6.51
CA ASP A 32 7.60 3.52 7.42
C ASP A 32 6.99 2.33 6.65
N ILE A 33 6.27 2.59 5.54
CA ILE A 33 5.71 1.51 4.72
C ILE A 33 6.83 0.76 3.98
N ALA A 34 7.89 1.45 3.51
CA ALA A 34 9.05 0.79 2.89
C ALA A 34 9.73 -0.18 3.87
N ARG A 35 9.93 0.24 5.12
CA ARG A 35 10.51 -0.60 6.18
C ARG A 35 9.62 -1.79 6.50
N THR A 36 8.32 -1.58 6.64
CA THR A 36 7.34 -2.65 6.83
C THR A 36 7.37 -3.62 5.65
N THR A 37 7.34 -3.11 4.42
CA THR A 37 7.45 -3.91 3.18
C THR A 37 8.70 -4.79 3.19
N ARG A 38 9.86 -4.24 3.57
CA ARG A 38 11.11 -4.99 3.63
C ARG A 38 11.13 -6.00 4.76
N THR A 39 10.66 -5.64 5.95
CA THR A 39 10.63 -6.49 7.15
C THR A 39 9.82 -7.77 6.91
N TYR A 40 8.66 -7.64 6.27
CA TYR A 40 7.79 -8.79 5.98
C TYR A 40 8.06 -9.46 4.63
N GLY A 41 9.10 -9.04 3.91
CA GLY A 41 9.53 -9.67 2.66
C GLY A 41 8.52 -9.52 1.52
N LEU A 42 7.78 -8.41 1.47
CA LEU A 42 6.93 -8.10 0.33
C LEU A 42 7.79 -7.79 -0.90
N LYS A 43 7.22 -8.01 -2.08
CA LYS A 43 7.93 -7.87 -3.36
C LYS A 43 8.37 -6.44 -3.66
N GLU A 44 7.47 -5.48 -3.44
CA GLU A 44 7.64 -4.08 -3.83
C GLU A 44 6.74 -3.18 -2.97
N TYR A 45 7.11 -1.92 -2.81
CA TYR A 45 6.24 -0.85 -2.34
C TYR A 45 5.95 0.11 -3.50
N ALA A 46 4.74 0.06 -4.03
CA ALA A 46 4.28 0.89 -5.13
C ALA A 46 3.60 2.16 -4.60
N VAL A 47 4.12 3.32 -4.96
CA VAL A 47 3.51 4.63 -4.67
C VAL A 47 2.86 5.15 -5.95
N ILE A 48 1.55 5.39 -5.90
CA ILE A 48 0.79 5.85 -7.06
C ILE A 48 0.45 7.33 -6.90
N THR A 49 1.04 8.18 -7.74
CA THR A 49 0.71 9.60 -7.84
C THR A 49 0.97 10.12 -9.25
N ARG A 50 0.01 10.88 -9.82
CA ARG A 50 0.16 11.55 -11.12
C ARG A 50 0.66 12.98 -10.99
N LEU A 51 0.70 13.52 -9.76
CA LEU A 51 1.16 14.88 -9.50
C LEU A 51 2.68 14.98 -9.65
N ARG A 52 3.16 15.79 -10.60
CA ARG A 52 4.59 15.95 -10.89
C ARG A 52 5.40 16.39 -9.67
N SER A 53 4.87 17.34 -8.87
CA SER A 53 5.52 17.80 -7.65
C SER A 53 5.70 16.69 -6.62
N GLN A 54 4.71 15.80 -6.47
CA GLN A 54 4.78 14.68 -5.54
C GLN A 54 5.73 13.58 -6.02
N ARG A 55 5.78 13.35 -7.33
CA ARG A 55 6.79 12.50 -7.94
C ARG A 55 8.19 13.04 -7.71
N SER A 56 8.41 14.35 -7.96
CA SER A 56 9.73 14.98 -7.72
C SER A 56 10.17 14.83 -6.26
N LEU A 57 9.25 15.05 -5.30
CA LEU A 57 9.54 14.84 -3.88
C LEU A 57 9.95 13.39 -3.58
N LEU A 58 9.24 12.42 -4.13
CA LEU A 58 9.56 11.00 -3.98
C LEU A 58 10.93 10.67 -4.59
N ASP A 59 11.20 11.16 -5.81
CA ASP A 59 12.48 10.95 -6.50
C ASP A 59 13.64 11.55 -5.70
N ASP A 60 13.47 12.73 -5.09
CA ASP A 60 14.48 13.37 -4.22
C ASP A 60 14.76 12.56 -2.95
N ILE A 61 13.70 12.06 -2.29
CA ILE A 61 13.84 11.18 -1.13
C ILE A 61 14.63 9.92 -1.50
N LEU A 62 14.23 9.24 -2.59
CA LEU A 62 14.88 8.01 -3.03
C LEU A 62 16.33 8.25 -3.46
N ARG A 63 16.61 9.34 -4.19
CA ARG A 63 17.96 9.71 -4.59
C ARG A 63 18.88 9.88 -3.38
N PHE A 64 18.45 10.69 -2.38
CA PHE A 64 19.24 10.93 -1.17
C PHE A 64 19.61 9.63 -0.45
N TRP A 65 18.61 8.73 -0.25
CA TRP A 65 18.82 7.52 0.54
C TRP A 65 19.48 6.38 -0.24
N ILE A 66 19.29 6.29 -1.57
CA ILE A 66 19.79 5.17 -2.37
C ILE A 66 21.12 5.49 -3.04
N GLN A 67 21.29 6.72 -3.54
CA GLN A 67 22.42 7.11 -4.40
C GLN A 67 23.42 8.05 -3.71
N GLU A 68 23.00 8.80 -2.68
CA GLU A 68 23.82 9.78 -1.98
C GLU A 68 24.16 9.31 -0.55
N LYS A 69 24.54 10.25 0.32
CA LYS A 69 25.05 9.99 1.68
C LYS A 69 24.08 9.26 2.62
N GLY A 70 22.77 9.34 2.37
CA GLY A 70 21.78 8.68 3.24
C GLY A 70 22.01 7.19 3.42
N GLY A 71 22.43 6.52 2.35
CA GLY A 71 22.73 5.08 2.38
C GLY A 71 23.98 4.70 3.17
N GLU A 72 24.94 5.59 3.27
CA GLU A 72 26.14 5.44 4.11
C GLU A 72 25.79 5.62 5.59
N ILE A 73 24.92 6.58 5.89
CA ILE A 73 24.45 6.88 7.25
C ILE A 73 23.60 5.74 7.80
N ASN A 74 22.71 5.16 6.95
CA ASN A 74 21.79 4.09 7.37
C ASN A 74 21.58 3.10 6.23
N PRO A 75 22.39 2.03 6.14
CA PRO A 75 22.28 0.99 5.11
C PRO A 75 20.94 0.25 5.12
N ASP A 76 20.36 -0.02 6.28
CA ASP A 76 19.07 -0.71 6.40
C ASP A 76 17.93 0.13 5.80
N ARG A 77 18.01 1.45 5.96
CA ARG A 77 17.05 2.37 5.35
C ARG A 77 17.19 2.43 3.83
N LYS A 78 18.42 2.43 3.33
CA LYS A 78 18.71 2.29 1.89
C LYS A 78 18.09 1.02 1.33
N GLU A 79 18.30 -0.10 2.00
CA GLU A 79 17.74 -1.39 1.60
C GLU A 79 16.20 -1.36 1.54
N ALA A 80 15.55 -0.83 2.57
CA ALA A 80 14.11 -0.71 2.61
C ALA A 80 13.58 0.19 1.46
N LEU A 81 14.16 1.38 1.27
CA LEU A 81 13.74 2.32 0.24
C LEU A 81 14.06 1.85 -1.18
N SER A 82 15.02 0.95 -1.36
CA SER A 82 15.29 0.33 -2.66
C SER A 82 14.11 -0.50 -3.20
N ARG A 83 13.12 -0.83 -2.36
CA ARG A 83 11.87 -1.51 -2.74
C ARG A 83 10.79 -0.56 -3.25
N VAL A 84 10.94 0.75 -3.06
CA VAL A 84 9.95 1.75 -3.47
C VAL A 84 10.00 1.96 -4.97
N ARG A 85 8.83 2.00 -5.61
CA ARG A 85 8.66 2.30 -7.04
C ARG A 85 7.51 3.27 -7.22
N HIS A 86 7.70 4.25 -8.09
CA HIS A 86 6.68 5.20 -8.51
C HIS A 86 5.90 4.68 -9.72
N TYR A 87 4.60 4.87 -9.68
CA TYR A 87 3.69 4.68 -10.81
C TYR A 87 2.77 5.90 -10.92
N SER A 88 2.59 6.42 -12.16
CA SER A 88 1.71 7.57 -12.38
C SER A 88 0.24 7.17 -12.27
N THR A 89 -0.10 5.93 -12.60
CA THR A 89 -1.46 5.41 -12.56
C THR A 89 -1.48 3.96 -12.08
N PHE A 90 -2.63 3.53 -11.55
CA PHE A 90 -2.85 2.13 -11.19
C PHE A 90 -2.75 1.20 -12.41
N ARG A 91 -3.16 1.70 -13.60
CA ARG A 91 -3.01 0.95 -14.86
C ARG A 91 -1.55 0.63 -15.16
N GLN A 92 -0.63 1.60 -14.99
CA GLN A 92 0.80 1.36 -15.22
C GLN A 92 1.35 0.24 -14.32
N LEU A 93 0.90 0.16 -13.06
CA LEU A 93 1.25 -0.95 -12.17
C LEU A 93 0.63 -2.27 -12.66
N SER A 94 -0.65 -2.24 -13.06
CA SER A 94 -1.37 -3.41 -13.55
C SER A 94 -0.74 -4.01 -14.82
N ASP A 95 -0.33 -3.16 -15.75
CA ASP A 95 0.31 -3.58 -17.01
C ASP A 95 1.66 -4.29 -16.77
N LYS A 96 2.37 -3.92 -15.69
CA LYS A 96 3.63 -4.57 -15.28
C LYS A 96 3.42 -5.98 -14.68
N TYR A 97 2.26 -6.23 -14.08
CA TYR A 97 1.94 -7.49 -13.41
C TYR A 97 0.62 -8.07 -13.92
N PRO A 98 0.59 -8.62 -15.15
CA PRO A 98 -0.63 -9.20 -15.73
C PRO A 98 -1.14 -10.35 -14.86
N GLY A 99 -2.46 -10.49 -14.73
CA GLY A 99 -3.09 -11.53 -13.91
C GLY A 99 -3.08 -11.26 -12.40
N HIS A 100 -2.63 -10.07 -11.96
CA HIS A 100 -2.65 -9.69 -10.55
C HIS A 100 -4.04 -9.74 -9.93
N LYS A 101 -4.09 -9.88 -8.60
CA LYS A 101 -5.31 -9.78 -7.81
C LYS A 101 -5.23 -8.55 -6.90
N ILE A 102 -6.37 -7.87 -6.72
CA ILE A 102 -6.46 -6.64 -5.92
C ILE A 102 -7.11 -6.97 -4.58
N ILE A 103 -6.40 -6.66 -3.50
CA ILE A 103 -6.87 -6.71 -2.12
C ILE A 103 -7.03 -5.27 -1.64
N ILE A 104 -8.25 -4.87 -1.29
CA ILE A 104 -8.54 -3.54 -0.77
C ILE A 104 -8.54 -3.56 0.75
N THR A 105 -8.01 -2.48 1.34
CA THR A 105 -8.12 -2.16 2.76
C THR A 105 -9.05 -0.96 2.92
N ASP A 106 -9.97 -1.04 3.85
CA ASP A 106 -10.94 0.02 4.15
C ASP A 106 -11.14 0.14 5.66
N ALA A 107 -11.41 1.34 6.13
CA ALA A 107 -11.81 1.59 7.52
C ALA A 107 -13.27 1.21 7.78
N MET A 108 -14.08 1.03 6.73
CA MET A 108 -15.47 0.64 6.80
C MET A 108 -15.65 -0.87 6.67
N TRP A 109 -16.70 -1.39 7.27
CA TRP A 109 -17.09 -2.80 7.13
C TRP A 109 -17.77 -3.05 5.79
N HIS A 110 -17.42 -4.17 5.15
CA HIS A 110 -18.05 -4.67 3.93
C HIS A 110 -18.55 -6.10 4.16
N GLU A 111 -19.80 -6.41 3.81
CA GLU A 111 -20.40 -7.75 4.00
C GLU A 111 -19.60 -8.88 3.36
N LYS A 112 -18.93 -8.60 2.24
CA LYS A 112 -18.11 -9.57 1.48
C LYS A 112 -16.62 -9.52 1.84
N SER A 113 -16.29 -9.11 3.07
CA SER A 113 -14.90 -9.10 3.52
C SER A 113 -14.33 -10.52 3.64
N THR A 114 -13.10 -10.69 3.14
CA THR A 114 -12.30 -11.91 3.33
C THR A 114 -11.51 -11.79 4.63
N SER A 115 -11.58 -12.78 5.52
CA SER A 115 -10.84 -12.76 6.78
C SER A 115 -9.32 -12.69 6.55
N TYR A 116 -8.56 -12.20 7.53
CA TYR A 116 -7.09 -12.17 7.44
C TYR A 116 -6.50 -13.57 7.29
N GLU A 117 -7.07 -14.56 7.99
CA GLU A 117 -6.66 -15.96 7.93
C GLU A 117 -6.89 -16.55 6.53
N ASP A 118 -8.10 -16.41 5.97
CA ASP A 118 -8.43 -16.90 4.62
C ASP A 118 -7.57 -16.20 3.56
N MET A 119 -7.37 -14.88 3.68
CA MET A 119 -6.56 -14.13 2.72
C MET A 119 -5.09 -14.55 2.78
N SER A 120 -4.55 -14.78 3.96
CA SER A 120 -3.20 -15.32 4.14
C SER A 120 -3.04 -16.68 3.47
N LYS A 121 -4.03 -17.57 3.66
CA LYS A 121 -4.06 -18.89 3.02
C LYS A 121 -4.13 -18.77 1.50
N ILE A 122 -5.02 -17.90 0.97
CA ILE A 122 -5.13 -17.67 -0.48
C ILE A 122 -3.79 -17.19 -1.06
N ILE A 123 -3.11 -16.26 -0.41
CA ILE A 123 -1.80 -15.75 -0.86
C ILE A 123 -0.74 -16.87 -0.85
N LYS A 124 -0.73 -17.70 0.18
CA LYS A 124 0.21 -18.81 0.34
C LYS A 124 0.00 -19.91 -0.68
N ASP A 125 -1.26 -20.29 -0.92
CA ASP A 125 -1.63 -21.37 -1.82
C ASP A 125 -1.48 -20.99 -3.31
N ASN A 126 -1.30 -19.68 -3.61
CA ASN A 126 -1.14 -19.19 -4.97
C ASN A 126 0.15 -18.33 -5.12
N PRO A 127 1.34 -18.92 -4.97
CA PRO A 127 2.61 -18.18 -4.95
C PRO A 127 2.96 -17.51 -6.28
N GLU A 128 2.44 -17.98 -7.40
CA GLU A 128 2.65 -17.41 -8.74
C GLU A 128 1.75 -16.19 -9.02
N THR A 129 0.70 -16.00 -8.23
CA THR A 129 -0.21 -14.87 -8.36
C THR A 129 0.36 -13.65 -7.65
N THR A 130 0.48 -12.52 -8.34
CA THR A 130 0.85 -11.25 -7.70
C THR A 130 -0.39 -10.60 -7.09
N TYR A 131 -0.29 -10.22 -5.82
CA TYR A 131 -1.36 -9.54 -5.08
C TYR A 131 -0.98 -8.07 -4.84
N PHE A 132 -1.89 -7.16 -5.17
CA PHE A 132 -1.80 -5.74 -4.81
C PHE A 132 -2.57 -5.50 -3.53
N LEU A 133 -1.88 -5.27 -2.42
CA LEU A 133 -2.47 -4.86 -1.15
C LEU A 133 -2.57 -3.34 -1.14
N VAL A 134 -3.77 -2.81 -1.41
CA VAL A 134 -3.99 -1.40 -1.72
C VAL A 134 -4.48 -0.64 -0.50
N PHE A 135 -3.73 0.41 -0.16
CA PHE A 135 -4.04 1.38 0.88
C PHE A 135 -4.44 2.71 0.24
N GLY A 136 -5.54 3.27 0.69
CA GLY A 136 -5.96 4.63 0.39
C GLY A 136 -5.40 5.63 1.40
N THR A 137 -5.41 6.90 1.01
CA THR A 137 -5.14 8.05 1.88
C THR A 137 -6.40 8.90 2.03
N GLY A 138 -6.35 10.01 2.76
CA GLY A 138 -7.52 10.89 2.95
C GLY A 138 -8.72 10.18 3.55
N TRP A 139 -9.86 10.20 2.86
CA TRP A 139 -11.11 9.53 3.25
C TRP A 139 -11.31 8.17 2.57
N GLY A 140 -10.23 7.54 2.12
CA GLY A 140 -10.24 6.20 1.52
C GLY A 140 -10.26 6.20 0.00
N LEU A 141 -10.32 5.00 -0.57
CA LEU A 141 -10.33 4.74 -2.00
C LEU A 141 -11.70 5.05 -2.62
N ASP A 142 -11.74 5.43 -3.90
CA ASP A 142 -12.99 5.65 -4.60
C ASP A 142 -13.79 4.35 -4.79
N LYS A 143 -15.10 4.49 -5.00
CA LYS A 143 -16.02 3.34 -5.17
C LYS A 143 -15.65 2.47 -6.38
N LEU A 144 -15.08 3.06 -7.42
CA LEU A 144 -14.67 2.33 -8.61
C LEU A 144 -13.47 1.41 -8.31
N MET A 145 -12.52 1.85 -7.50
CA MET A 145 -11.42 1.00 -7.06
C MET A 145 -11.92 -0.15 -6.19
N ILE A 146 -12.84 0.14 -5.26
CA ILE A 146 -13.46 -0.89 -4.41
C ILE A 146 -14.22 -1.92 -5.26
N SER A 147 -15.01 -1.49 -6.24
CA SER A 147 -15.79 -2.40 -7.11
C SER A 147 -14.94 -3.30 -8.01
N ARG A 148 -13.70 -2.91 -8.29
CA ARG A 148 -12.73 -3.69 -9.08
C ARG A 148 -11.87 -4.62 -8.24
N SER A 149 -12.02 -4.61 -6.93
CA SER A 149 -11.26 -5.49 -6.05
C SER A 149 -11.67 -6.95 -6.19
N HIS A 150 -10.74 -7.84 -5.92
CA HIS A 150 -10.98 -9.28 -5.85
C HIS A 150 -11.28 -9.70 -4.41
N HIS A 151 -10.67 -9.00 -3.46
CA HIS A 151 -10.85 -9.22 -2.03
C HIS A 151 -10.89 -7.87 -1.30
N ILE A 152 -11.66 -7.81 -0.21
CA ILE A 152 -11.69 -6.68 0.72
C ILE A 152 -11.38 -7.23 2.10
N LEU A 153 -10.41 -6.64 2.80
CA LEU A 153 -10.10 -7.03 4.17
C LEU A 153 -11.04 -6.33 5.17
N PRO A 154 -11.37 -6.98 6.28
CA PRO A 154 -12.15 -6.33 7.32
C PRO A 154 -11.37 -5.18 7.96
N PRO A 155 -12.05 -4.16 8.51
CA PRO A 155 -11.40 -3.04 9.16
C PRO A 155 -10.57 -3.47 10.38
N ILE A 156 -9.61 -2.63 10.76
CA ILE A 156 -8.84 -2.80 11.98
C ILE A 156 -9.67 -2.22 13.15
N GLY A 157 -9.68 -2.94 14.28
CA GLY A 157 -10.36 -2.48 15.50
C GLY A 157 -11.87 -2.63 15.46
N THR A 158 -12.53 -1.96 16.38
CA THR A 158 -14.00 -1.89 16.52
C THR A 158 -14.46 -0.51 16.08
N PRO A 159 -15.14 -0.36 14.95
CA PRO A 159 -15.43 0.93 14.31
C PRO A 159 -16.60 1.71 14.97
N GLU A 160 -16.94 1.46 16.23
CA GLU A 160 -18.14 2.03 16.86
C GLU A 160 -18.03 3.54 17.08
N ASP A 161 -16.86 4.06 17.48
CA ASP A 161 -16.71 5.49 17.80
C ASP A 161 -15.59 6.19 17.02
N TYR A 162 -14.44 5.55 16.82
CA TYR A 162 -13.26 6.16 16.20
C TYR A 162 -12.40 5.13 15.48
N ASN A 163 -12.29 5.26 14.15
CA ASN A 163 -11.44 4.40 13.33
C ASN A 163 -10.62 5.22 12.32
N HIS A 164 -9.65 6.00 12.83
CA HIS A 164 -8.78 6.87 12.05
C HIS A 164 -7.30 6.58 12.33
N LEU A 165 -6.85 5.39 11.93
CA LEU A 165 -5.42 5.09 11.93
C LEU A 165 -4.71 5.85 10.80
N SER A 166 -3.46 6.27 11.05
CA SER A 166 -2.61 6.69 9.94
C SER A 166 -2.41 5.53 8.98
N VAL A 167 -2.28 5.83 7.68
CA VAL A 167 -2.11 4.77 6.66
C VAL A 167 -0.90 3.87 6.93
N ARG A 168 0.20 4.41 7.45
CA ARG A 168 1.40 3.62 7.80
C ARG A 168 1.16 2.69 8.99
N ALA A 169 0.37 3.11 9.99
CA ALA A 169 -0.02 2.25 11.08
C ALA A 169 -0.95 1.13 10.60
N ALA A 170 -1.96 1.46 9.79
CA ALA A 170 -2.84 0.48 9.18
C ALA A 170 -2.06 -0.52 8.32
N ALA A 171 -1.11 -0.06 7.51
CA ALA A 171 -0.27 -0.92 6.69
C ALA A 171 0.55 -1.90 7.54
N ALA A 172 1.18 -1.44 8.61
CA ALA A 172 1.95 -2.31 9.50
C ALA A 172 1.09 -3.40 10.15
N ILE A 173 -0.07 -3.01 10.69
CA ILE A 173 -0.99 -3.96 11.36
C ILE A 173 -1.54 -4.98 10.37
N ILE A 174 -2.01 -4.54 9.18
CA ILE A 174 -2.59 -5.43 8.17
C ILE A 174 -1.56 -6.41 7.63
N ILE A 175 -0.35 -5.92 7.31
CA ILE A 175 0.74 -6.77 6.82
C ILE A 175 1.15 -7.78 7.89
N ASP A 176 1.24 -7.38 9.17
CA ASP A 176 1.53 -8.29 10.28
C ASP A 176 0.46 -9.37 10.42
N ARG A 177 -0.84 -9.01 10.43
CA ARG A 177 -1.94 -9.98 10.50
C ARG A 177 -1.90 -10.98 9.36
N LEU A 178 -1.66 -10.52 8.12
CA LEU A 178 -1.51 -11.43 6.97
C LEU A 178 -0.27 -12.33 7.09
N ALA A 179 0.78 -11.89 7.77
CA ALA A 179 2.00 -12.65 7.98
C ALA A 179 1.89 -13.70 9.10
N GLN A 180 1.05 -13.49 10.12
CA GLN A 180 0.90 -14.40 11.27
C GLN A 180 0.27 -15.74 10.89
N HIS A 181 -0.54 -15.82 9.85
CA HIS A 181 -1.25 -17.02 9.41
C HIS A 181 -0.54 -17.78 8.28
N ARG A 182 0.77 -17.64 8.16
CA ARG A 182 1.59 -18.30 7.13
C ARG A 182 1.92 -19.75 7.43
#